data_a7c665c034f49e99ee1a7e48dadbc09f
#
_entry.id   a7c665c034f49e99ee1a7e48dadbc09f
#
_cell.length_a   1.000
_cell.length_b   1.000
_cell.length_c   1.000
_cell.angle_alpha   90.00
_cell.angle_beta   90.00
_cell.angle_gamma   90.00
#
_symmetry.space_group_name_H-M   'P 1'
#
loop_
_entity.id
_entity.type
_entity.pdbx_description
1 polymer ?
#
loop_
_entity_poly.entity_id
_entity_poly.type
_entity_poly.pdbx_seq_one_letter_code
_entity_poly.pdbx_strand_id
1 'polypeptide(L)'
;MIEEIVKRRSIRHFLQKPIPQEDLDEILTAGLWAPSEKNAQPWKFIVIRGQERKAMVKRLKEGIMRNRKGDETAIFSKGYEKFIPSAIYTARVLEQAPVIVFVINTKGNDYRKSYPSDQYMMELADIQSISAAIQNMCLEATAHDIGSLWTCNVFF
;
A
#
# COMPACT_ATOMS: atom_id res chain seq x y z
N MET A 1 3.57 -22.52 -15.87
CA MET A 1 3.74 -21.37 -14.94
C MET A 1 2.53 -20.47 -15.14
N ILE A 2 1.99 -19.88 -14.07
CA ILE A 2 0.87 -18.94 -14.17
C ILE A 2 1.35 -17.69 -14.91
N GLU A 3 0.63 -17.29 -15.94
CA GLU A 3 1.06 -16.27 -16.91
C GLU A 3 1.20 -14.89 -16.25
N GLU A 4 0.29 -14.54 -15.34
CA GLU A 4 0.26 -13.28 -14.61
C GLU A 4 1.51 -13.09 -13.73
N ILE A 5 2.07 -14.18 -13.19
CA ILE A 5 3.34 -14.11 -12.44
C ILE A 5 4.48 -13.61 -13.34
N VAL A 6 4.49 -14.04 -14.60
CA VAL A 6 5.53 -13.66 -15.55
C VAL A 6 5.28 -12.27 -16.13
N LYS A 7 4.02 -11.91 -16.36
CA LYS A 7 3.60 -10.63 -16.96
C LYS A 7 3.64 -9.46 -15.99
N ARG A 8 3.28 -9.70 -14.71
CA ARG A 8 3.20 -8.63 -13.71
C ARG A 8 4.48 -7.80 -13.65
N ARG A 9 4.34 -6.50 -13.70
CA ARG A 9 5.44 -5.53 -13.52
C ARG A 9 5.02 -4.42 -12.55
N SER A 10 6.02 -3.80 -11.93
CA SER A 10 5.83 -2.58 -11.14
C SER A 10 5.62 -1.39 -12.08
N ILE A 11 4.38 -1.03 -12.32
CA ILE A 11 3.98 0.07 -13.20
C ILE A 11 4.04 1.39 -12.42
N ARG A 12 4.65 2.41 -13.01
CA ARG A 12 4.87 3.72 -12.37
C ARG A 12 4.33 4.90 -13.17
N HIS A 13 3.76 4.62 -14.34
CA HIS A 13 3.07 5.58 -15.19
C HIS A 13 1.68 5.04 -15.49
N PHE A 14 0.65 5.75 -15.08
CA PHE A 14 -0.73 5.32 -15.19
C PHE A 14 -1.51 6.20 -16.15
N LEU A 15 -2.39 5.57 -16.93
CA LEU A 15 -3.38 6.27 -17.72
C LEU A 15 -4.44 6.87 -16.79
N GLN A 16 -4.98 8.04 -17.14
CA GLN A 16 -6.11 8.67 -16.42
C GLN A 16 -7.45 8.04 -16.87
N LYS A 17 -7.45 6.71 -16.97
CA LYS A 17 -8.65 5.93 -17.34
C LYS A 17 -9.26 5.34 -16.06
N PRO A 18 -10.56 5.48 -15.83
CA PRO A 18 -11.21 4.83 -14.70
C PRO A 18 -11.09 3.31 -14.81
N ILE A 19 -10.93 2.64 -13.67
CA ILE A 19 -11.02 1.19 -13.57
C ILE A 19 -12.51 0.83 -13.45
N PRO A 20 -13.04 -0.12 -14.26
CA PRO A 20 -14.38 -0.64 -14.08
C PRO A 20 -14.60 -1.15 -12.65
N GLN A 21 -15.82 -0.98 -12.13
CA GLN A 21 -16.11 -1.40 -10.76
C GLN A 21 -15.99 -2.92 -10.61
N GLU A 22 -16.41 -3.67 -11.61
CA GLU A 22 -16.34 -5.13 -11.65
C GLU A 22 -14.90 -5.61 -11.54
N ASP A 23 -13.99 -5.08 -12.37
CA ASP A 23 -12.55 -5.43 -12.31
C ASP A 23 -11.95 -5.08 -10.93
N LEU A 24 -12.33 -3.95 -10.35
CA LEU A 24 -11.86 -3.56 -9.03
C LEU A 24 -12.35 -4.51 -7.94
N ASP A 25 -13.60 -4.94 -8.03
CA ASP A 25 -14.22 -5.87 -7.06
C ASP A 25 -13.56 -7.25 -7.16
N GLU A 26 -13.22 -7.72 -8.36
CA GLU A 26 -12.48 -8.97 -8.58
C GLU A 26 -11.05 -8.88 -8.01
N ILE A 27 -10.35 -7.78 -8.26
CA ILE A 27 -9.02 -7.53 -7.68
C ILE A 27 -9.06 -7.55 -6.15
N LEU A 28 -10.03 -6.89 -5.54
CA LEU A 28 -10.17 -6.89 -4.08
C LEU A 28 -10.53 -8.28 -3.54
N THR A 29 -11.40 -9.01 -4.26
CA THR A 29 -11.78 -10.38 -3.93
C THR A 29 -10.58 -11.32 -3.98
N ALA A 30 -9.71 -11.22 -4.98
CA ALA A 30 -8.47 -11.99 -5.06
C ALA A 30 -7.59 -11.79 -3.81
N GLY A 31 -7.54 -10.56 -3.28
CA GLY A 31 -6.87 -10.28 -2.01
C GLY A 31 -7.49 -11.00 -0.82
N LEU A 32 -8.84 -11.11 -0.76
CA LEU A 32 -9.54 -11.81 0.32
C LEU A 32 -9.31 -13.32 0.31
N TRP A 33 -8.98 -13.91 -0.85
CA TRP A 33 -8.66 -15.32 -1.00
C TRP A 33 -7.22 -15.70 -0.63
N ALA A 34 -6.41 -14.73 -0.18
CA ALA A 34 -5.06 -15.03 0.25
C ALA A 34 -5.05 -15.89 1.52
N PRO A 35 -4.06 -16.79 1.68
CA PRO A 35 -3.87 -17.50 2.94
C PRO A 35 -3.42 -16.53 4.03
N SER A 36 -3.79 -16.84 5.28
CA SER A 36 -3.30 -16.12 6.45
C SER A 36 -3.01 -17.05 7.62
N GLU A 37 -2.12 -16.65 8.51
CA GLU A 37 -1.79 -17.42 9.70
C GLU A 37 -3.06 -17.69 10.51
N LYS A 38 -3.36 -18.96 10.79
CA LYS A 38 -4.60 -19.42 11.46
C LYS A 38 -5.89 -18.82 10.90
N ASN A 39 -5.92 -18.48 9.61
CA ASN A 39 -7.03 -17.78 8.97
C ASN A 39 -7.39 -16.44 9.67
N ALA A 40 -6.40 -15.74 10.17
CA ALA A 40 -6.57 -14.51 10.93
C ALA A 40 -7.07 -13.33 10.09
N GLN A 41 -6.83 -13.35 8.76
CA GLN A 41 -7.27 -12.32 7.81
C GLN A 41 -7.02 -10.89 8.32
N PRO A 42 -5.76 -10.53 8.64
CA PRO A 42 -5.43 -9.31 9.39
C PRO A 42 -5.53 -8.03 8.55
N TRP A 43 -6.02 -8.11 7.35
CA TRP A 43 -6.10 -6.99 6.41
C TRP A 43 -7.42 -6.25 6.46
N LYS A 44 -7.34 -4.95 6.14
CA LYS A 44 -8.46 -4.12 5.75
C LYS A 44 -8.08 -3.33 4.49
N PHE A 45 -8.88 -3.45 3.44
CA PHE A 45 -8.68 -2.71 2.20
C PHE A 45 -9.47 -1.40 2.24
N ILE A 46 -8.79 -0.27 1.99
CA ILE A 46 -9.42 1.06 1.85
C ILE A 46 -9.15 1.54 0.44
N VAL A 47 -10.20 1.63 -0.35
CA VAL A 47 -10.14 2.11 -1.73
C VAL A 47 -10.32 3.61 -1.76
N ILE A 48 -9.38 4.32 -2.36
CA ILE A 48 -9.40 5.78 -2.51
C ILE A 48 -9.35 6.14 -3.99
N ARG A 49 -10.31 6.94 -4.44
CA ARG A 49 -10.45 7.39 -5.82
C ARG A 49 -11.05 8.79 -5.92
N GLY A 50 -11.08 9.37 -7.12
CA GLY A 50 -11.71 10.67 -7.35
C GLY A 50 -11.13 11.80 -6.50
N GLN A 51 -11.99 12.59 -5.87
CA GLN A 51 -11.60 13.75 -5.06
C GLN A 51 -10.87 13.36 -3.78
N GLU A 52 -11.25 12.23 -3.16
CA GLU A 52 -10.59 11.72 -1.94
C GLU A 52 -9.13 11.38 -2.21
N ARG A 53 -8.82 10.83 -3.40
CA ARG A 53 -7.45 10.57 -3.83
C ARG A 53 -6.63 11.86 -3.90
N LYS A 54 -7.19 12.91 -4.49
CA LYS A 54 -6.50 14.21 -4.59
C LYS A 54 -6.22 14.79 -3.19
N ALA A 55 -7.20 14.73 -2.30
CA ALA A 55 -7.05 15.19 -0.92
C ALA A 55 -5.99 14.38 -0.16
N MET A 56 -5.97 13.06 -0.32
CA MET A 56 -4.98 12.19 0.29
C MET A 56 -3.57 12.49 -0.21
N VAL A 57 -3.35 12.59 -1.53
CA VAL A 57 -2.03 12.91 -2.11
C VAL A 57 -1.54 14.28 -1.64
N LYS A 58 -2.44 15.26 -1.52
CA LYS A 58 -2.09 16.58 -0.94
C LYS A 58 -1.58 16.45 0.48
N ARG A 59 -2.29 15.70 1.34
CA ARG A 59 -1.87 15.46 2.75
C ARG A 59 -0.54 14.73 2.85
N LEU A 60 -0.32 13.73 1.99
CA LEU A 60 0.96 13.02 1.91
C LEU A 60 2.11 13.99 1.57
N LYS A 61 1.93 14.85 0.56
CA LYS A 61 2.92 15.89 0.21
C LYS A 61 3.19 16.86 1.35
N GLU A 62 2.16 17.28 2.07
CA GLU A 62 2.28 18.13 3.25
C GLU A 62 3.07 17.44 4.38
N GLY A 63 2.81 16.15 4.63
CA GLY A 63 3.56 15.33 5.59
C GLY A 63 5.03 15.21 5.22
N ILE A 64 5.35 14.91 3.95
CA ILE A 64 6.72 14.86 3.44
C ILE A 64 7.44 16.20 3.66
N MET A 65 6.77 17.32 3.42
CA MET A 65 7.36 18.66 3.60
C MET A 65 7.60 19.00 5.08
N ARG A 66 6.72 18.57 6.00
CA ARG A 66 6.94 18.70 7.45
C ARG A 66 8.19 17.91 7.88
N ASN A 67 8.30 16.65 7.46
CA ASN A 67 9.49 15.83 7.73
C ASN A 67 10.78 16.49 7.19
N ARG A 68 10.73 17.04 5.98
CA ARG A 68 11.88 17.74 5.37
C ARG A 68 12.34 18.96 6.16
N LYS A 69 11.41 19.64 6.83
CA LYS A 69 11.70 20.82 7.66
C LYS A 69 12.15 20.48 9.08
N GLY A 70 12.15 19.19 9.45
CA GLY A 70 12.48 18.73 10.80
C GLY A 70 11.40 19.10 11.83
N ASP A 71 10.15 19.20 11.40
CA ASP A 71 9.00 19.48 12.26
C ASP A 71 8.84 18.33 13.28
N GLU A 72 8.89 18.66 14.57
CA GLU A 72 8.80 17.69 15.66
C GLU A 72 7.45 16.94 15.71
N THR A 73 6.42 17.50 15.08
CA THR A 73 5.10 16.84 14.95
C THR A 73 5.06 15.83 13.82
N ALA A 74 6.10 15.77 12.98
CA ALA A 74 6.20 14.79 11.93
C ALA A 74 6.38 13.39 12.51
N ILE A 75 5.68 12.41 11.94
CA ILE A 75 5.67 11.01 12.43
C ILE A 75 7.10 10.44 12.48
N PHE A 76 7.97 10.84 11.55
CA PHE A 76 9.36 10.38 11.42
C PHE A 76 10.31 11.57 11.43
N SER A 77 10.54 12.18 12.59
CA SER A 77 11.33 13.41 12.69
C SER A 77 12.83 13.24 12.57
N LYS A 78 13.39 12.06 12.86
CA LYS A 78 14.85 11.80 12.85
C LYS A 78 15.19 10.48 12.16
N GLY A 79 16.21 10.51 11.29
CA GLY A 79 16.75 9.31 10.63
C GLY A 79 16.01 8.86 9.37
N TYR A 80 14.93 9.54 9.00
CA TYR A 80 14.12 9.21 7.81
C TYR A 80 14.35 10.17 6.63
N GLU A 81 15.22 11.16 6.79
CA GLU A 81 15.52 12.16 5.76
C GLU A 81 15.98 11.50 4.44
N LYS A 82 16.71 10.40 4.54
CA LYS A 82 17.18 9.61 3.39
C LYS A 82 16.06 9.01 2.54
N PHE A 83 14.85 8.87 3.10
CA PHE A 83 13.68 8.34 2.40
C PHE A 83 12.81 9.42 1.74
N ILE A 84 13.05 10.71 2.04
CA ILE A 84 12.28 11.83 1.48
C ILE A 84 12.28 11.83 -0.05
N PRO A 85 13.40 11.63 -0.76
CA PRO A 85 13.38 11.57 -2.23
C PRO A 85 12.48 10.46 -2.77
N SER A 86 12.51 9.29 -2.14
CA SER A 86 11.63 8.16 -2.49
C SER A 86 10.17 8.46 -2.21
N ALA A 87 9.86 9.12 -1.08
CA ALA A 87 8.50 9.53 -0.73
C ALA A 87 7.92 10.55 -1.72
N ILE A 88 8.73 11.53 -2.13
CA ILE A 88 8.34 12.51 -3.17
C ILE A 88 8.04 11.80 -4.49
N TYR A 89 8.89 10.84 -4.87
CA TYR A 89 8.66 10.05 -6.08
C TYR A 89 7.36 9.25 -5.98
N THR A 90 7.14 8.55 -4.87
CA THR A 90 5.90 7.81 -4.61
C THR A 90 4.67 8.72 -4.68
N ALA A 91 4.71 9.89 -4.07
CA ALA A 91 3.60 10.85 -4.13
C ALA A 91 3.26 11.26 -5.57
N ARG A 92 4.26 11.41 -6.46
CA ARG A 92 4.04 11.68 -7.89
C ARG A 92 3.39 10.51 -8.62
N VAL A 93 3.76 9.28 -8.29
CA VAL A 93 3.14 8.07 -8.87
C VAL A 93 1.68 7.96 -8.41
N LEU A 94 1.42 8.13 -7.11
CA LEU A 94 0.07 8.11 -6.54
C LEU A 94 -0.85 9.19 -7.14
N GLU A 95 -0.29 10.34 -7.50
CA GLU A 95 -1.03 11.43 -8.18
C GLU A 95 -1.53 11.04 -9.57
N GLN A 96 -0.86 10.10 -10.24
CA GLN A 96 -1.24 9.60 -11.56
C GLN A 96 -2.19 8.40 -11.49
N ALA A 97 -2.11 7.58 -10.45
CA ALA A 97 -2.92 6.36 -10.34
C ALA A 97 -4.42 6.71 -10.18
N PRO A 98 -5.33 6.15 -10.99
CA PRO A 98 -6.77 6.44 -10.88
C PRO A 98 -7.38 5.90 -9.58
N VAL A 99 -6.84 4.81 -9.05
CA VAL A 99 -7.25 4.15 -7.81
C VAL A 99 -6.04 3.88 -6.94
N ILE A 100 -6.18 4.08 -5.64
CA ILE A 100 -5.21 3.71 -4.61
C ILE A 100 -5.91 2.79 -3.62
N VAL A 101 -5.28 1.67 -3.30
CA VAL A 101 -5.77 0.76 -2.27
C VAL A 101 -4.77 0.77 -1.11
N PHE A 102 -5.20 1.27 0.05
CA PHE A 102 -4.45 1.06 1.28
C PHE A 102 -4.80 -0.30 1.86
N VAL A 103 -3.77 -1.07 2.17
CA VAL A 103 -3.90 -2.35 2.86
C VAL A 103 -3.38 -2.15 4.28
N ILE A 104 -4.29 -2.17 5.24
CA ILE A 104 -4.00 -1.88 6.65
C ILE A 104 -3.92 -3.20 7.40
N ASN A 105 -2.88 -3.37 8.22
CA ASN A 105 -2.85 -4.40 9.25
C ASN A 105 -3.77 -3.97 10.40
N THR A 106 -4.89 -4.67 10.59
CA THR A 106 -5.88 -4.38 11.64
C THR A 106 -5.41 -4.77 13.04
N LYS A 107 -4.31 -5.53 13.12
CA LYS A 107 -3.70 -6.03 14.36
C LYS A 107 -2.29 -5.47 14.58
N GLY A 108 -1.85 -4.54 13.72
CA GLY A 108 -0.50 -3.99 13.75
C GLY A 108 -0.18 -3.27 15.06
N ASN A 109 1.04 -3.47 15.54
CA ASN A 109 1.56 -2.80 16.70
C ASN A 109 1.95 -1.34 16.40
N ASP A 110 1.99 -0.50 17.42
CA ASP A 110 2.58 0.84 17.30
C ASP A 110 4.11 0.69 17.26
N TYR A 111 4.72 0.82 16.08
CA TYR A 111 6.16 0.67 15.86
C TYR A 111 7.04 1.61 16.71
N ARG A 112 6.46 2.61 17.38
CA ARG A 112 7.14 3.53 18.30
C ARG A 112 7.33 2.94 19.70
N LYS A 113 6.72 1.78 19.97
CA LYS A 113 6.76 1.10 21.26
C LYS A 113 7.56 -0.20 21.16
N SER A 114 8.09 -0.63 22.27
CA SER A 114 8.69 -1.97 22.39
C SER A 114 7.62 -2.96 22.84
N TYR A 115 7.69 -4.17 22.28
CA TYR A 115 6.75 -5.25 22.56
C TYR A 115 7.51 -6.54 22.93
N PRO A 116 6.86 -7.49 23.61
CA PRO A 116 7.39 -8.83 23.80
C PRO A 116 7.65 -9.56 22.48
N SER A 117 8.57 -10.50 22.50
CA SER A 117 9.01 -11.21 21.27
C SER A 117 7.90 -11.96 20.55
N ASP A 118 6.92 -12.49 21.28
CA ASP A 118 5.76 -13.18 20.72
C ASP A 118 4.86 -12.22 19.91
N GLN A 119 4.71 -10.97 20.35
CA GLN A 119 3.95 -9.96 19.60
C GLN A 119 4.66 -9.57 18.28
N TYR A 120 6.00 -9.49 18.27
CA TYR A 120 6.75 -9.30 17.02
C TYR A 120 6.58 -10.48 16.06
N MET A 121 6.57 -11.70 16.59
CA MET A 121 6.35 -12.91 15.79
C MET A 121 4.96 -12.90 15.14
N MET A 122 3.92 -12.50 15.89
CA MET A 122 2.56 -12.38 15.37
C MET A 122 2.46 -11.29 14.30
N GLU A 123 3.11 -10.14 14.51
CA GLU A 123 3.12 -9.05 13.53
C GLU A 123 3.83 -9.47 12.23
N LEU A 124 4.92 -10.22 12.31
CA LEU A 124 5.59 -10.78 11.14
C LEU A 124 4.66 -11.72 10.35
N ALA A 125 3.91 -12.58 11.05
CA ALA A 125 2.94 -13.47 10.42
C ALA A 125 1.79 -12.69 9.74
N ASP A 126 1.30 -11.63 10.38
CA ASP A 126 0.30 -10.73 9.80
C ASP A 126 0.84 -10.01 8.56
N ILE A 127 2.07 -9.51 8.61
CA ILE A 127 2.72 -8.86 7.47
C ILE A 127 2.89 -9.84 6.29
N GLN A 128 3.30 -11.09 6.55
CA GLN A 128 3.40 -12.13 5.51
C GLN A 128 2.03 -12.42 4.88
N SER A 129 0.99 -12.53 5.70
CA SER A 129 -0.38 -12.76 5.26
C SER A 129 -0.89 -11.61 4.38
N ILE A 130 -0.67 -10.37 4.82
CA ILE A 130 -1.03 -9.16 4.06
C ILE A 130 -0.25 -9.09 2.75
N SER A 131 1.03 -9.47 2.75
CA SER A 131 1.86 -9.50 1.55
C SER A 131 1.32 -10.49 0.51
N ALA A 132 0.83 -11.66 0.95
CA ALA A 132 0.16 -12.63 0.09
C ALA A 132 -1.13 -12.03 -0.53
N ALA A 133 -1.94 -11.32 0.27
CA ALA A 133 -3.13 -10.64 -0.22
C ALA A 133 -2.81 -9.58 -1.29
N ILE A 134 -1.80 -8.74 -1.05
CA ILE A 134 -1.37 -7.74 -2.02
C ILE A 134 -0.86 -8.41 -3.30
N GLN A 135 -0.10 -9.51 -3.20
CA GLN A 135 0.38 -10.22 -4.37
C GLN A 135 -0.77 -10.80 -5.20
N ASN A 136 -1.78 -11.41 -4.57
CA ASN A 136 -2.97 -11.88 -5.28
C ASN A 136 -3.67 -10.74 -6.03
N MET A 137 -3.87 -9.58 -5.37
CA MET A 137 -4.44 -8.40 -6.02
C MET A 137 -3.61 -7.93 -7.21
N CYS A 138 -2.28 -7.97 -7.12
CA CYS A 138 -1.40 -7.59 -8.22
C CYS A 138 -1.48 -8.56 -9.41
N LEU A 139 -1.66 -9.85 -9.15
CA LEU A 139 -1.83 -10.87 -10.19
C LEU A 139 -3.18 -10.72 -10.88
N GLU A 140 -4.25 -10.56 -10.11
CA GLU A 140 -5.59 -10.33 -10.65
C GLU A 140 -5.67 -9.06 -11.48
N ALA A 141 -5.09 -7.95 -11.01
CA ALA A 141 -4.97 -6.74 -11.81
C ALA A 141 -4.25 -6.99 -13.14
N THR A 142 -3.22 -7.85 -13.14
CA THR A 142 -2.49 -8.22 -14.37
C THR A 142 -3.35 -9.04 -15.31
N ALA A 143 -4.22 -9.92 -14.80
CA ALA A 143 -5.17 -10.71 -15.60
C ALA A 143 -6.20 -9.81 -16.32
N HIS A 144 -6.54 -8.67 -15.72
CA HIS A 144 -7.42 -7.64 -16.29
C HIS A 144 -6.67 -6.58 -17.12
N ASP A 145 -5.41 -6.79 -17.48
CA ASP A 145 -4.55 -5.81 -18.15
C ASP A 145 -4.43 -4.46 -17.40
N ILE A 146 -4.60 -4.48 -16.08
CA ILE A 146 -4.48 -3.32 -15.20
C ILE A 146 -3.09 -3.31 -14.57
N GLY A 147 -2.34 -2.22 -14.83
CA GLY A 147 -1.03 -2.01 -14.24
C GLY A 147 -1.12 -1.71 -12.74
N SER A 148 -0.26 -2.35 -11.94
CA SER A 148 -0.20 -2.16 -10.50
C SER A 148 1.19 -1.78 -10.00
N LEU A 149 1.24 -1.12 -8.84
CA LEU A 149 2.46 -0.86 -8.08
C LEU A 149 2.21 -1.13 -6.60
N TRP A 150 2.93 -2.08 -6.05
CA TRP A 150 3.03 -2.25 -4.60
C TRP A 150 4.07 -1.28 -4.04
N THR A 151 3.68 -0.46 -3.07
CA THR A 151 4.56 0.49 -2.39
C THR A 151 4.44 0.38 -0.88
N CYS A 152 5.57 0.49 -0.17
CA CYS A 152 5.68 0.34 1.28
C CYS A 152 6.08 1.65 1.99
N ASN A 153 6.17 2.77 1.30
CA ASN A 153 6.72 4.03 1.84
C ASN A 153 5.69 5.17 1.93
N VAL A 154 4.49 4.87 2.40
CA VAL A 154 3.38 5.84 2.54
C VAL A 154 3.21 6.38 3.97
N PHE A 155 4.29 6.41 4.74
CA PHE A 155 4.29 6.75 6.17
C PHE A 155 4.51 8.24 6.48
N PHE A 156 4.48 9.12 5.51
CA PHE A 156 4.74 10.56 5.70
C PHE A 156 3.48 11.37 5.88
#